data_e1b8b4eb00f2e6b42658bc260232a541
#
_entry.id   e1b8b4eb00f2e6b42658bc260232a541
#
_cell.length_a   1.000
_cell.length_b   1.000
_cell.length_c   1.000
_cell.angle_alpha   90.00
_cell.angle_beta   90.00
_cell.angle_gamma   90.00
#
_symmetry.space_group_name_H-M   'P 1'
#
loop_
_entity.id
_entity.type
_entity.pdbx_description
1 polymer ?
#
loop_
_entity_poly.entity_id
_entity_poly.type
_entity_poly.pdbx_seq_one_letter_code
_entity_poly.pdbx_strand_id
1 'polypeptide(L)'
;MVQVTDFPFLGRFIPLSRECSPLENRFTVLLGKNGIGKSRLLSELVANYSKPLLEKESKYYTGQFNTLPAKIIAVSTSPFDKFPAARRELNSLAAYSYVGMRTSGITTSNQMALILSAAKGLMTKYLESEQHENLAEIFNLLSLKPTLSFIFKINLRPKVEITTPEGRRIRFEFNGISPDFFDDDPELFKVLMDNTTFERYKEESHDTRRAIKHALSVLWDQIEHRRGMFFKLDFDYSSKYGTGFVGREIVSALLLLLSHNIVKLYDLKINKIKGRGSSHEMSLRRASSGEQCLLVMILGIAGHIQANSLILIDEPEISLHPSWQSRFMDLIIDTFKKYYDCHFIIATHSPQIVSRLSRQNCFITTMDDNSLHKASDFHHRSADYQLTELFDSPGIMNEYVSRIAFTLLTKVKSQKNVEAIDKNNLSRLMRIKQNLEADDPNITLIDSVVEVCNHYGAHQ
;
A
#
# COMPACT_ATOMS: atom_id res chain seq x y z
N MET A 1 8.40 -14.90 13.56
CA MET A 1 6.94 -14.67 13.57
C MET A 1 6.68 -13.24 13.99
N VAL A 2 6.26 -12.36 13.08
CA VAL A 2 5.91 -10.97 13.42
C VAL A 2 4.58 -10.97 14.15
N GLN A 3 4.62 -10.75 15.46
CA GLN A 3 3.41 -10.58 16.25
C GLN A 3 3.44 -9.19 16.89
N VAL A 4 2.73 -8.23 16.28
CA VAL A 4 2.47 -6.96 16.92
C VAL A 4 1.13 -7.11 17.64
N THR A 5 1.17 -7.45 18.93
CA THR A 5 -0.04 -7.58 19.76
C THR A 5 -0.51 -6.22 20.25
N ASP A 6 0.41 -5.44 20.78
CA ASP A 6 0.15 -4.11 21.32
C ASP A 6 1.28 -3.17 20.93
N PHE A 7 0.96 -1.90 20.74
CA PHE A 7 1.94 -0.88 20.38
C PHE A 7 1.79 0.37 21.27
N PRO A 8 2.88 0.85 21.91
CA PRO A 8 2.84 2.07 22.71
C PRO A 8 2.72 3.29 21.79
N PHE A 9 1.67 4.06 21.97
CA PHE A 9 1.37 5.23 21.16
C PHE A 9 0.71 6.33 22.00
N LEU A 10 1.31 7.54 22.02
CA LEU A 10 0.81 8.71 22.76
C LEU A 10 0.46 8.41 24.22
N GLY A 11 1.34 7.67 24.92
CA GLY A 11 1.20 7.37 26.35
C GLY A 11 0.18 6.27 26.68
N ARG A 12 -0.36 5.58 25.70
CA ARG A 12 -1.28 4.45 25.84
C ARG A 12 -0.84 3.26 24.97
N PHE A 13 -1.32 2.07 25.27
CA PHE A 13 -1.09 0.89 24.45
C PHE A 13 -2.28 0.69 23.51
N ILE A 14 -2.00 0.57 22.21
CA ILE A 14 -2.99 0.29 21.18
C ILE A 14 -2.94 -1.21 20.89
N PRO A 15 -4.00 -1.98 21.19
CA PRO A 15 -4.04 -3.40 20.87
C PRO A 15 -4.25 -3.59 19.36
N LEU A 16 -3.41 -4.42 18.75
CA LEU A 16 -3.40 -4.63 17.29
C LEU A 16 -3.79 -6.05 16.90
N SER A 17 -3.48 -7.04 17.74
CA SER A 17 -3.90 -8.43 17.48
C SER A 17 -3.93 -9.24 18.77
N ARG A 18 -4.44 -10.46 18.68
CA ARG A 18 -4.29 -11.49 19.72
C ARG A 18 -3.36 -12.58 19.21
N GLU A 19 -2.93 -13.44 20.12
CA GLU A 19 -2.20 -14.65 19.74
C GLU A 19 -3.04 -15.48 18.76
N CYS A 20 -2.43 -15.86 17.65
CA CYS A 20 -3.00 -16.68 16.60
C CYS A 20 -2.12 -17.89 16.36
N SER A 21 -2.65 -18.87 15.65
CA SER A 21 -1.88 -20.05 15.24
C SER A 21 -0.61 -19.65 14.48
N PRO A 22 0.50 -20.36 14.68
CA PRO A 22 1.70 -20.22 13.86
C PRO A 22 1.36 -20.42 12.38
N LEU A 23 2.14 -19.77 11.50
CA LEU A 23 2.03 -19.84 10.04
C LEU A 23 0.79 -19.17 9.42
N GLU A 24 -0.07 -18.56 10.22
CA GLU A 24 -1.22 -17.82 9.69
C GLU A 24 -0.94 -16.32 9.58
N ASN A 25 -1.45 -15.69 8.52
CA ASN A 25 -1.40 -14.25 8.37
C ASN A 25 -2.42 -13.58 9.29
N ARG A 26 -2.09 -12.38 9.79
CA ARG A 26 -2.97 -11.54 10.61
C ARG A 26 -3.39 -10.31 9.85
N PHE A 27 -4.61 -9.88 10.10
CA PHE A 27 -5.17 -8.68 9.47
C PHE A 27 -5.81 -7.83 10.55
N THR A 28 -5.31 -6.62 10.73
CA THR A 28 -5.84 -5.64 11.69
C THR A 28 -6.32 -4.42 10.94
N VAL A 29 -7.57 -4.05 11.17
CA VAL A 29 -8.13 -2.79 10.66
C VAL A 29 -8.16 -1.78 11.80
N LEU A 30 -7.49 -0.64 11.58
CA LEU A 30 -7.45 0.49 12.50
C LEU A 30 -8.55 1.47 12.16
N LEU A 31 -9.47 1.69 13.09
CA LEU A 31 -10.56 2.64 13.00
C LEU A 31 -10.38 3.77 14.02
N GLY A 32 -11.04 4.87 13.77
CA GLY A 32 -11.08 6.04 14.67
C GLY A 32 -11.37 7.32 13.91
N LYS A 33 -11.71 8.38 14.65
CA LYS A 33 -12.06 9.69 14.10
C LYS A 33 -10.90 10.31 13.31
N ASN A 34 -11.22 11.29 12.46
CA ASN A 34 -10.19 12.04 11.75
C ASN A 34 -9.27 12.74 12.75
N GLY A 35 -7.96 12.71 12.48
CA GLY A 35 -6.96 13.35 13.34
C GLY A 35 -6.54 12.56 14.59
N ILE A 36 -7.12 11.40 14.90
CA ILE A 36 -6.76 10.60 16.09
C ILE A 36 -5.34 10.02 16.01
N GLY A 37 -4.74 10.01 14.82
CA GLY A 37 -3.36 9.60 14.63
C GLY A 37 -3.15 8.23 13.98
N LYS A 38 -4.11 7.68 13.24
CA LYS A 38 -3.95 6.37 12.54
C LYS A 38 -2.72 6.33 11.66
N SER A 39 -2.57 7.26 10.72
CA SER A 39 -1.41 7.35 9.82
C SER A 39 -0.11 7.61 10.56
N ARG A 40 -0.17 8.33 11.69
CA ARG A 40 0.99 8.55 12.57
C ARG A 40 1.38 7.25 13.28
N LEU A 41 0.42 6.48 13.79
CA LEU A 41 0.67 5.16 14.39
C LEU A 41 1.38 4.24 13.40
N LEU A 42 0.90 4.16 12.14
CA LEU A 42 1.54 3.37 11.09
C LEU A 42 2.98 3.85 10.82
N SER A 43 3.21 5.16 10.79
CA SER A 43 4.55 5.73 10.61
C SER A 43 5.48 5.42 11.78
N GLU A 44 4.99 5.46 13.03
CA GLU A 44 5.77 5.12 14.22
C GLU A 44 6.10 3.62 14.27
N LEU A 45 5.19 2.75 13.79
CA LEU A 45 5.48 1.32 13.59
C LEU A 45 6.66 1.12 12.63
N VAL A 46 6.65 1.81 11.47
CA VAL A 46 7.80 1.76 10.54
C VAL A 46 9.08 2.22 11.24
N ALA A 47 9.05 3.38 11.89
CA ALA A 47 10.24 3.95 12.53
C ALA A 47 10.80 3.02 13.64
N ASN A 48 9.93 2.40 14.43
CA ASN A 48 10.31 1.54 15.53
C ASN A 48 10.94 0.23 15.05
N TYR A 49 10.33 -0.41 14.07
CA TYR A 49 10.83 -1.68 13.52
C TYR A 49 12.01 -1.52 12.55
N SER A 50 12.21 -0.32 11.96
CA SER A 50 13.36 -0.05 11.10
C SER A 50 14.64 0.22 11.89
N LYS A 51 14.56 0.80 13.08
CA LYS A 51 15.74 1.14 13.92
C LYS A 51 16.65 -0.06 14.24
N PRO A 52 16.14 -1.19 14.75
CA PRO A 52 16.97 -2.35 15.07
C PRO A 52 17.58 -3.01 13.83
N LEU A 53 16.98 -2.81 12.66
CA LEU A 53 17.52 -3.28 11.38
C LEU A 53 18.67 -2.39 10.89
N LEU A 54 18.72 -1.12 11.33
CA LEU A 54 19.80 -0.16 11.07
C LEU A 54 20.98 -0.32 12.03
N GLU A 55 20.68 -0.63 13.29
CA GLU A 55 21.67 -0.71 14.35
C GLU A 55 21.98 -2.19 14.63
N LYS A 56 22.98 -2.77 13.95
CA LYS A 56 23.45 -4.15 14.17
C LYS A 56 23.88 -4.43 15.64
N GLU A 57 23.81 -3.46 16.56
CA GLU A 57 24.33 -3.53 17.92
C GLU A 57 23.35 -3.14 19.04
N SER A 58 22.07 -2.89 18.78
CA SER A 58 21.17 -2.48 19.88
C SER A 58 20.72 -3.66 20.76
N LYS A 59 21.49 -3.94 21.81
CA LYS A 59 21.18 -4.88 22.91
C LYS A 59 20.07 -4.41 23.86
N TYR A 60 19.36 -3.31 23.58
CA TYR A 60 18.45 -2.66 24.55
C TYR A 60 17.05 -2.39 24.01
N TYR A 61 16.39 -3.40 23.42
CA TYR A 61 14.94 -3.34 23.27
C TYR A 61 14.27 -4.48 24.00
N THR A 62 14.03 -4.27 25.32
CA THR A 62 13.14 -5.08 26.16
C THR A 62 11.69 -4.64 25.98
N GLY A 63 11.19 -4.62 24.75
CA GLY A 63 9.76 -4.59 24.46
C GLY A 63 9.31 -5.99 24.08
N GLN A 64 8.09 -6.36 24.36
CA GLN A 64 7.47 -7.68 24.13
C GLN A 64 7.42 -8.12 22.65
N PHE A 65 8.51 -7.93 21.91
CA PHE A 65 8.63 -8.27 20.49
C PHE A 65 9.34 -9.59 20.34
N ASN A 66 8.59 -10.64 20.14
CA ASN A 66 9.17 -11.99 20.00
C ASN A 66 10.06 -12.14 18.76
N THR A 67 9.89 -11.30 17.71
CA THR A 67 10.77 -11.31 16.52
C THR A 67 10.61 -10.04 15.68
N LEU A 68 11.70 -9.57 15.06
CA LEU A 68 11.67 -8.49 14.08
C LEU A 68 11.06 -8.98 12.74
N PRO A 69 10.32 -8.10 12.03
CA PRO A 69 9.84 -8.42 10.69
C PRO A 69 11.02 -8.61 9.74
N ALA A 70 10.92 -9.61 8.86
CA ALA A 70 11.90 -9.79 7.80
C ALA A 70 11.82 -8.67 6.75
N LYS A 71 10.63 -8.09 6.57
CA LYS A 71 10.36 -6.99 5.65
C LYS A 71 9.25 -6.10 6.19
N ILE A 72 9.39 -4.80 6.00
CA ILE A 72 8.35 -3.81 6.28
C ILE A 72 7.93 -3.19 4.95
N ILE A 73 6.63 -3.23 4.67
CA ILE A 73 6.06 -2.69 3.43
C ILE A 73 5.02 -1.65 3.81
N ALA A 74 5.29 -0.38 3.50
CA ALA A 74 4.35 0.71 3.70
C ALA A 74 3.68 1.06 2.37
N VAL A 75 2.35 1.10 2.38
CA VAL A 75 1.54 1.31 1.17
C VAL A 75 0.57 2.46 1.40
N SER A 76 0.55 3.42 0.49
CA SER A 76 -0.44 4.51 0.52
C SER A 76 -0.76 5.03 -0.87
N THR A 77 -2.04 5.31 -1.10
CA THR A 77 -2.52 6.02 -2.31
C THR A 77 -2.72 7.51 -2.05
N SER A 78 -2.43 7.98 -0.85
CA SER A 78 -2.49 9.39 -0.47
C SER A 78 -1.15 10.08 -0.71
N PRO A 79 -1.12 11.29 -1.31
CA PRO A 79 0.09 12.10 -1.40
C PRO A 79 0.49 12.70 -0.04
N PHE A 80 -0.38 12.65 0.96
CA PHE A 80 -0.22 13.25 2.28
C PHE A 80 0.08 12.23 3.39
N ASP A 81 0.38 10.98 3.03
CA ASP A 81 0.71 9.96 4.01
C ASP A 81 1.91 10.37 4.90
N LYS A 82 2.03 9.72 6.06
CA LYS A 82 3.05 10.02 7.06
C LYS A 82 4.23 9.05 7.07
N PHE A 83 4.25 8.09 6.16
CA PHE A 83 5.33 7.11 6.11
C PHE A 83 6.70 7.77 5.90
N PRO A 84 7.78 7.23 6.45
CA PRO A 84 9.12 7.70 6.16
C PRO A 84 9.39 7.66 4.65
N ALA A 85 9.91 8.73 4.10
CA ALA A 85 10.39 8.71 2.72
C ALA A 85 11.48 7.63 2.60
N ALA A 86 11.49 6.93 1.48
CA ALA A 86 12.54 5.99 1.17
C ALA A 86 13.89 6.75 1.04
N ARG A 87 14.57 6.97 2.17
CA ARG A 87 15.92 7.53 2.18
C ARG A 87 16.89 6.48 1.63
N ARG A 88 17.98 6.91 0.99
CA ARG A 88 19.03 6.01 0.47
C ARG A 88 19.51 5.03 1.56
N GLU A 89 19.65 5.47 2.81
CA GLU A 89 20.04 4.66 3.96
C GLU A 89 19.02 3.59 4.33
N LEU A 90 17.71 3.87 4.25
CA LEU A 90 16.64 2.89 4.49
C LEU A 90 16.47 1.90 3.33
N ASN A 91 16.74 2.34 2.09
CA ASN A 91 16.73 1.46 0.91
C ASN A 91 17.95 0.53 0.86
N SER A 92 19.09 0.92 1.44
CA SER A 92 20.29 0.06 1.52
C SER A 92 20.06 -1.17 2.41
N LEU A 93 19.05 -1.12 3.29
CA LEU A 93 18.68 -2.21 4.20
C LEU A 93 17.61 -3.08 3.58
N ALA A 94 17.49 -3.42 2.43
CA ALA A 94 16.55 -4.43 1.89
C ALA A 94 15.25 -4.72 2.71
N ALA A 95 15.15 -4.21 3.94
CA ALA A 95 14.13 -4.48 4.93
C ALA A 95 12.93 -3.54 4.91
N TYR A 96 13.01 -2.35 4.32
CA TYR A 96 11.91 -1.39 4.20
C TYR A 96 11.60 -1.09 2.73
N SER A 97 10.33 -1.15 2.37
CA SER A 97 9.85 -0.76 1.05
C SER A 97 8.64 0.15 1.17
N TYR A 98 8.65 1.24 0.43
CA TYR A 98 7.54 2.17 0.33
C TYR A 98 6.89 2.05 -1.05
N VAL A 99 5.59 1.78 -1.07
CA VAL A 99 4.74 1.71 -2.26
C VAL A 99 3.73 2.85 -2.17
N GLY A 100 4.05 3.98 -2.79
CA GLY A 100 3.21 5.16 -2.64
C GLY A 100 3.49 6.28 -3.63
N MET A 101 2.75 7.38 -3.46
CA MET A 101 2.76 8.50 -4.40
C MET A 101 3.91 9.50 -4.14
N ARG A 102 4.65 9.39 -3.04
CA ARG A 102 5.76 10.29 -2.73
C ARG A 102 7.05 9.73 -3.27
N THR A 103 7.79 10.54 -4.02
CA THR A 103 9.16 10.24 -4.46
C THR A 103 10.12 11.25 -3.90
N SER A 104 11.32 10.82 -3.55
CA SER A 104 12.40 11.72 -3.17
C SER A 104 12.85 12.56 -4.37
N GLY A 105 12.31 13.76 -4.50
CA GLY A 105 12.97 14.83 -5.25
C GLY A 105 12.64 15.01 -6.73
N ILE A 106 11.53 14.50 -7.29
CA ILE A 106 11.16 14.75 -8.68
C ILE A 106 9.66 14.99 -8.80
N THR A 107 9.29 16.04 -9.53
CA THR A 107 7.93 16.41 -9.92
C THR A 107 7.35 15.45 -10.98
N THR A 108 7.22 14.18 -10.66
CA THR A 108 6.40 13.26 -11.44
C THR A 108 4.97 13.30 -10.93
N SER A 109 4.00 13.08 -11.80
CA SER A 109 2.61 12.93 -11.35
C SER A 109 2.56 11.86 -10.26
N ASN A 110 1.86 12.11 -9.17
CA ASN A 110 1.77 11.23 -8.01
C ASN A 110 1.46 9.75 -8.37
N GLN A 111 0.63 9.54 -9.41
CA GLN A 111 0.30 8.20 -9.92
C GLN A 111 1.49 7.45 -10.52
N MET A 112 2.37 8.13 -11.26
CA MET A 112 3.57 7.49 -11.85
C MET A 112 4.57 7.07 -10.77
N ALA A 113 4.63 7.78 -9.66
CA ALA A 113 5.46 7.39 -8.52
C ALA A 113 5.01 6.06 -7.91
N LEU A 114 3.69 5.89 -7.74
CA LEU A 114 3.09 4.66 -7.25
C LEU A 114 3.38 3.48 -8.21
N ILE A 115 3.17 3.67 -9.53
CA ILE A 115 3.48 2.64 -10.53
C ILE A 115 4.98 2.30 -10.54
N LEU A 116 5.85 3.31 -10.43
CA LEU A 116 7.30 3.09 -10.40
C LEU A 116 7.75 2.29 -9.18
N SER A 117 7.18 2.55 -8.00
CA SER A 117 7.53 1.79 -6.79
C SER A 117 7.12 0.33 -6.90
N ALA A 118 5.91 0.05 -7.42
CA ALA A 118 5.46 -1.30 -7.72
C ALA A 118 6.33 -1.98 -8.79
N ALA A 119 6.66 -1.28 -9.86
CA ALA A 119 7.50 -1.79 -10.94
C ALA A 119 8.90 -2.18 -10.45
N LYS A 120 9.53 -1.35 -9.61
CA LYS A 120 10.82 -1.68 -8.99
C LYS A 120 10.75 -2.95 -8.16
N GLY A 121 9.72 -3.09 -7.32
CA GLY A 121 9.51 -4.30 -6.52
C GLY A 121 9.36 -5.55 -7.39
N LEU A 122 8.53 -5.50 -8.43
CA LEU A 122 8.32 -6.61 -9.35
C LEU A 122 9.60 -6.98 -10.10
N MET A 123 10.39 -6.02 -10.57
CA MET A 123 11.68 -6.28 -11.20
C MET A 123 12.68 -6.89 -10.23
N THR A 124 12.74 -6.41 -8.98
CA THR A 124 13.59 -7.02 -7.94
C THR A 124 13.16 -8.46 -7.67
N LYS A 125 11.85 -8.70 -7.55
CA LYS A 125 11.30 -10.05 -7.36
C LYS A 125 11.59 -10.98 -8.53
N TYR A 126 11.65 -10.43 -9.75
CA TYR A 126 12.03 -11.19 -10.94
C TYR A 126 13.47 -11.71 -10.87
N LEU A 127 14.38 -10.99 -10.20
CA LEU A 127 15.75 -11.46 -9.94
C LEU A 127 15.81 -12.58 -8.91
N GLU A 128 14.83 -12.63 -7.98
CA GLU A 128 14.72 -13.64 -6.92
C GLU A 128 13.98 -14.88 -7.43
N SER A 129 14.65 -15.75 -8.18
CA SER A 129 14.08 -16.85 -8.98
C SER A 129 13.19 -17.87 -8.23
N GLU A 130 13.19 -17.89 -6.89
CA GLU A 130 12.48 -18.91 -6.10
C GLU A 130 10.98 -18.64 -5.88
N GLN A 131 10.48 -17.46 -6.26
CA GLN A 131 9.11 -17.02 -5.91
C GLN A 131 8.20 -16.70 -7.12
N HIS A 132 8.57 -17.12 -8.33
CA HIS A 132 7.78 -16.83 -9.54
C HIS A 132 6.38 -17.48 -9.49
N GLU A 133 6.24 -18.68 -8.93
CA GLU A 133 4.96 -19.39 -8.84
C GLU A 133 3.92 -18.62 -8.02
N ASN A 134 4.34 -17.98 -6.91
CA ASN A 134 3.46 -17.19 -6.09
C ASN A 134 2.97 -15.93 -6.82
N LEU A 135 3.84 -15.29 -7.61
CA LEU A 135 3.46 -14.14 -8.43
C LEU A 135 2.49 -14.52 -9.55
N ALA A 136 2.74 -15.63 -10.26
CA ALA A 136 1.85 -16.11 -11.31
C ALA A 136 0.42 -16.37 -10.79
N GLU A 137 0.30 -16.91 -9.57
CA GLU A 137 -1.02 -17.11 -8.96
C GLU A 137 -1.70 -15.78 -8.61
N ILE A 138 -0.95 -14.79 -8.10
CA ILE A 138 -1.49 -13.44 -7.86
C ILE A 138 -2.06 -12.85 -9.16
N PHE A 139 -1.33 -12.95 -10.26
CA PHE A 139 -1.83 -12.51 -11.56
C PHE A 139 -3.13 -13.22 -11.95
N ASN A 140 -3.20 -14.53 -11.76
CA ASN A 140 -4.40 -15.32 -12.06
C ASN A 140 -5.60 -14.88 -11.20
N LEU A 141 -5.41 -14.65 -9.90
CA LEU A 141 -6.46 -14.15 -9.00
C LEU A 141 -7.00 -12.79 -9.43
N LEU A 142 -6.14 -11.94 -9.98
CA LEU A 142 -6.50 -10.64 -10.53
C LEU A 142 -7.08 -10.73 -11.96
N SER A 143 -7.24 -11.93 -12.52
CA SER A 143 -7.64 -12.15 -13.92
C SER A 143 -6.67 -11.49 -14.91
N LEU A 144 -5.39 -11.51 -14.61
CA LEU A 144 -4.30 -11.02 -15.45
C LEU A 144 -3.44 -12.16 -15.95
N LYS A 145 -2.85 -11.99 -17.14
CA LYS A 145 -1.76 -12.87 -17.56
C LYS A 145 -0.50 -12.55 -16.74
N PRO A 146 0.33 -13.54 -16.40
CA PRO A 146 1.56 -13.33 -15.64
C PRO A 146 2.69 -12.72 -16.50
N THR A 147 2.31 -11.81 -17.40
CA THR A 147 3.23 -11.08 -18.30
C THR A 147 3.03 -9.58 -18.14
N LEU A 148 4.12 -8.86 -17.92
CA LEU A 148 4.13 -7.41 -17.80
C LEU A 148 5.01 -6.79 -18.88
N SER A 149 4.55 -5.71 -19.48
CA SER A 149 5.31 -4.93 -20.45
C SER A 149 5.68 -3.58 -19.83
N PHE A 150 6.96 -3.40 -19.56
CA PHE A 150 7.48 -2.12 -19.06
C PHE A 150 7.96 -1.29 -20.24
N ILE A 151 7.48 -0.06 -20.33
CA ILE A 151 7.93 0.92 -21.30
C ILE A 151 8.78 1.94 -20.59
N PHE A 152 10.02 2.07 -21.00
CA PHE A 152 10.99 2.99 -20.44
C PHE A 152 11.30 4.12 -21.39
N LYS A 153 11.67 5.26 -20.82
CA LYS A 153 12.20 6.41 -21.53
C LYS A 153 13.60 6.72 -20.97
N ILE A 154 14.55 6.87 -21.86
CA ILE A 154 15.87 7.34 -21.50
C ILE A 154 15.82 8.85 -21.31
N ASN A 155 16.35 9.31 -20.18
CA ASN A 155 16.37 10.72 -19.81
C ASN A 155 17.69 11.40 -20.20
N LEU A 156 18.22 11.05 -21.39
CA LEU A 156 19.37 11.68 -21.98
C LEU A 156 18.93 12.52 -23.19
N ARG A 157 19.71 13.53 -23.53
CA ARG A 157 19.44 14.37 -24.71
C ARG A 157 19.78 13.60 -25.97
N PRO A 158 18.85 13.48 -26.94
CA PRO A 158 19.07 12.64 -28.12
C PRO A 158 20.08 13.21 -29.13
N LYS A 159 20.29 14.51 -29.10
CA LYS A 159 21.23 15.23 -29.99
C LYS A 159 21.94 16.29 -29.19
N VAL A 160 23.22 16.34 -29.34
CA VAL A 160 24.09 17.28 -28.66
C VAL A 160 25.11 17.85 -29.67
N GLU A 161 25.29 19.14 -29.67
CA GLU A 161 26.36 19.80 -30.39
C GLU A 161 27.42 20.27 -29.38
N ILE A 162 28.64 19.78 -29.51
CA ILE A 162 29.78 20.20 -28.71
C ILE A 162 30.70 21.00 -29.62
N THR A 163 31.12 22.15 -29.13
CA THR A 163 32.20 22.92 -29.78
C THR A 163 33.49 22.56 -29.11
N THR A 164 34.41 21.95 -29.85
CA THR A 164 35.76 21.63 -29.31
C THR A 164 36.54 22.92 -29.00
N PRO A 165 37.58 22.86 -28.13
CA PRO A 165 38.44 23.99 -27.89
C PRO A 165 39.03 24.61 -29.16
N GLU A 166 39.12 23.82 -30.24
CA GLU A 166 39.63 24.23 -31.57
C GLU A 166 38.53 24.85 -32.45
N GLY A 167 37.31 25.09 -31.89
CA GLY A 167 36.20 25.72 -32.61
C GLY A 167 35.43 24.81 -33.56
N ARG A 168 35.72 23.53 -33.63
CA ARG A 168 34.96 22.57 -34.46
C ARG A 168 33.65 22.21 -33.75
N ARG A 169 32.54 22.28 -34.47
CA ARG A 169 31.22 21.79 -33.97
C ARG A 169 31.10 20.31 -34.28
N ILE A 170 31.06 19.49 -33.26
CA ILE A 170 30.82 18.06 -33.36
C ILE A 170 29.38 17.82 -32.91
N ARG A 171 28.60 17.21 -33.77
CA ARG A 171 27.22 16.82 -33.47
C ARG A 171 27.18 15.36 -33.08
N PHE A 172 26.78 15.08 -31.83
CA PHE A 172 26.55 13.74 -31.36
C PHE A 172 25.05 13.43 -31.44
N GLU A 173 24.71 12.33 -32.11
CA GLU A 173 23.40 11.73 -32.05
C GLU A 173 23.47 10.47 -31.18
N PHE A 174 22.52 10.30 -30.27
CA PHE A 174 22.51 9.17 -29.33
C PHE A 174 22.63 7.81 -30.04
N ASN A 175 22.11 7.70 -31.26
CA ASN A 175 22.17 6.47 -32.07
C ASN A 175 23.56 6.17 -32.67
N GLY A 176 24.56 7.01 -32.46
CA GLY A 176 25.92 6.84 -33.00
C GLY A 176 27.04 6.82 -31.95
N ILE A 177 26.71 6.87 -30.67
CA ILE A 177 27.69 6.89 -29.60
C ILE A 177 27.83 5.47 -29.04
N SER A 178 29.00 4.81 -29.28
CA SER A 178 29.31 3.54 -28.62
C SER A 178 29.47 3.73 -27.10
N PRO A 179 29.12 2.74 -26.27
CA PRO A 179 29.37 2.74 -24.82
C PRO A 179 30.84 3.03 -24.47
N ASP A 180 31.79 2.58 -25.31
CA ASP A 180 33.24 2.82 -25.13
C ASP A 180 33.60 4.30 -25.15
N PHE A 181 32.74 5.14 -25.73
CA PHE A 181 32.93 6.58 -25.77
C PHE A 181 32.70 7.27 -24.41
N PHE A 182 32.10 6.60 -23.47
CA PHE A 182 31.83 7.15 -22.14
C PHE A 182 33.01 7.00 -21.16
N ASP A 183 34.18 6.47 -21.62
CA ASP A 183 35.18 5.99 -20.68
C ASP A 183 35.94 7.08 -19.93
N ASP A 184 36.11 8.31 -20.45
CA ASP A 184 37.01 9.26 -19.79
C ASP A 184 36.57 10.73 -19.64
N ASP A 185 35.42 11.14 -20.19
CA ASP A 185 35.05 12.55 -20.14
C ASP A 185 33.74 12.83 -19.32
N PRO A 186 33.87 13.33 -18.05
CA PRO A 186 32.71 13.79 -17.28
C PRO A 186 31.90 14.91 -17.97
N GLU A 187 32.52 15.71 -18.81
CA GLU A 187 31.85 16.80 -19.53
C GLU A 187 30.86 16.29 -20.58
N LEU A 188 31.13 15.12 -21.17
CA LEU A 188 30.18 14.49 -22.08
C LEU A 188 28.84 14.12 -21.37
N PHE A 189 28.91 13.60 -20.15
CA PHE A 189 27.73 13.33 -19.35
C PHE A 189 26.96 14.60 -18.98
N LYS A 190 27.67 15.70 -18.73
CA LYS A 190 27.07 17.02 -18.49
C LYS A 190 26.22 17.49 -19.67
N VAL A 191 26.67 17.22 -20.87
CA VAL A 191 25.95 17.64 -22.08
C VAL A 191 24.76 16.72 -22.39
N LEU A 192 24.89 15.44 -22.08
CA LEU A 192 23.86 14.43 -22.33
C LEU A 192 22.75 14.45 -21.28
N MET A 193 23.05 14.77 -20.02
CA MET A 193 22.08 14.80 -18.92
C MET A 193 21.43 16.18 -18.77
N ASP A 194 20.27 16.23 -18.11
CA ASP A 194 19.78 17.49 -17.55
C ASP A 194 20.63 17.89 -16.33
N ASN A 195 20.65 19.20 -16.02
CA ASN A 195 21.50 19.73 -14.97
C ASN A 195 21.30 19.04 -13.61
N THR A 196 20.06 18.73 -13.24
CA THR A 196 19.75 18.11 -11.95
C THR A 196 20.22 16.66 -11.88
N THR A 197 20.12 15.92 -12.96
CA THR A 197 20.61 14.53 -13.07
C THR A 197 22.13 14.51 -13.08
N PHE A 198 22.77 15.47 -13.76
CA PHE A 198 24.23 15.58 -13.81
C PHE A 198 24.84 15.93 -12.45
N GLU A 199 24.29 16.91 -11.71
CA GLU A 199 24.82 17.26 -10.38
C GLU A 199 24.73 16.06 -9.43
N ARG A 200 23.63 15.30 -9.45
CA ARG A 200 23.51 14.05 -8.67
C ARG A 200 24.54 13.00 -9.09
N TYR A 201 24.73 12.81 -10.39
CA TYR A 201 25.76 11.89 -10.91
C TYR A 201 27.17 12.28 -10.45
N LYS A 202 27.47 13.58 -10.41
CA LYS A 202 28.75 14.12 -9.97
C LYS A 202 29.02 13.85 -8.48
N GLU A 203 27.98 13.90 -7.64
CA GLU A 203 28.05 13.61 -6.21
C GLU A 203 28.26 12.12 -5.89
N GLU A 204 28.03 11.22 -6.85
CA GLU A 204 28.19 9.78 -6.64
C GLU A 204 29.66 9.36 -6.54
N SER A 205 29.90 8.23 -5.84
CA SER A 205 31.23 7.63 -5.74
C SER A 205 31.76 7.21 -7.12
N HIS A 206 33.07 7.09 -7.25
CA HIS A 206 33.70 6.63 -8.48
C HIS A 206 33.16 5.24 -8.91
N ASP A 207 32.98 4.34 -7.95
CA ASP A 207 32.46 2.99 -8.23
C ASP A 207 31.01 3.03 -8.72
N THR A 208 30.16 3.88 -8.11
CA THR A 208 28.77 4.08 -8.57
C THR A 208 28.74 4.66 -9.99
N ARG A 209 29.59 5.64 -10.30
CA ARG A 209 29.67 6.22 -11.64
C ARG A 209 30.12 5.18 -12.68
N ARG A 210 31.09 4.32 -12.34
CA ARG A 210 31.50 3.20 -13.18
C ARG A 210 30.37 2.21 -13.39
N ALA A 211 29.63 1.86 -12.34
CA ALA A 211 28.46 0.99 -12.43
C ALA A 211 27.35 1.58 -13.32
N ILE A 212 27.10 2.88 -13.26
CA ILE A 212 26.15 3.58 -14.14
C ILE A 212 26.59 3.50 -15.60
N LYS A 213 27.87 3.72 -15.89
CA LYS A 213 28.41 3.59 -17.26
C LYS A 213 28.23 2.18 -17.80
N HIS A 214 28.61 1.18 -17.01
CA HIS A 214 28.41 -0.23 -17.36
C HIS A 214 26.93 -0.57 -17.57
N ALA A 215 26.04 -0.07 -16.70
CA ALA A 215 24.60 -0.29 -16.85
C ALA A 215 24.04 0.34 -18.15
N LEU A 216 24.55 1.50 -18.55
CA LEU A 216 24.21 2.11 -19.84
C LEU A 216 24.70 1.26 -21.02
N SER A 217 25.91 0.68 -20.95
CA SER A 217 26.42 -0.20 -22.00
C SER A 217 25.59 -1.47 -22.15
N VAL A 218 25.21 -2.10 -21.04
CA VAL A 218 24.35 -3.29 -21.02
C VAL A 218 22.98 -3.04 -21.67
N LEU A 219 22.42 -1.84 -21.46
CA LEU A 219 21.13 -1.49 -22.05
C LEU A 219 21.23 -0.98 -23.50
N TRP A 220 22.42 -0.63 -23.94
CA TRP A 220 22.65 -0.03 -25.27
C TRP A 220 22.09 -0.88 -26.40
N ASP A 221 22.39 -2.16 -26.40
CA ASP A 221 21.91 -3.11 -27.42
C ASP A 221 20.39 -3.23 -27.46
N GLN A 222 19.74 -2.98 -26.33
CA GLN A 222 18.26 -3.00 -26.24
C GLN A 222 17.63 -1.72 -26.82
N ILE A 223 18.41 -0.63 -26.92
CA ILE A 223 17.94 0.70 -27.31
C ILE A 223 18.19 0.96 -28.80
N GLU A 224 19.29 0.45 -29.35
CA GLU A 224 19.83 0.80 -30.66
C GLU A 224 18.87 0.50 -31.84
N HIS A 225 18.00 -0.48 -31.70
CA HIS A 225 17.11 -0.90 -32.78
C HIS A 225 15.77 -0.15 -32.86
N ARG A 226 15.55 0.90 -32.05
CA ARG A 226 14.25 1.57 -31.99
C ARG A 226 14.34 3.08 -32.19
N ARG A 227 13.56 3.60 -33.12
CA ARG A 227 13.42 5.04 -33.38
C ARG A 227 12.87 5.75 -32.13
N GLY A 228 13.72 6.42 -31.36
CA GLY A 228 13.35 7.26 -30.22
C GLY A 228 13.94 6.78 -28.88
N MET A 229 13.78 7.63 -27.87
CA MET A 229 14.30 7.42 -26.50
C MET A 229 13.47 6.40 -25.68
N PHE A 230 12.60 5.63 -26.33
CA PHE A 230 11.72 4.66 -25.69
C PHE A 230 12.12 3.24 -26.05
N PHE A 231 12.10 2.36 -25.06
CA PHE A 231 12.24 0.92 -25.27
C PHE A 231 11.27 0.15 -24.39
N LYS A 232 10.93 -1.07 -24.84
CA LYS A 232 9.97 -1.94 -24.17
C LYS A 232 10.69 -3.22 -23.74
N LEU A 233 10.44 -3.67 -22.52
CA LEU A 233 10.85 -4.97 -22.03
C LEU A 233 9.63 -5.72 -21.52
N ASP A 234 9.52 -6.98 -21.93
CA ASP A 234 8.44 -7.87 -21.53
C ASP A 234 8.98 -8.87 -20.51
N PHE A 235 8.34 -8.93 -19.35
CA PHE A 235 8.69 -9.83 -18.24
C PHE A 235 7.62 -10.91 -18.15
N ASP A 236 8.06 -12.17 -18.17
CA ASP A 236 7.20 -13.33 -17.98
C ASP A 236 7.45 -13.95 -16.61
N TYR A 237 6.42 -13.94 -15.77
CA TYR A 237 6.41 -14.53 -14.42
C TYR A 237 5.80 -15.94 -14.40
N SER A 238 5.42 -16.51 -15.56
CA SER A 238 4.76 -17.82 -15.63
C SER A 238 5.70 -19.00 -15.45
N SER A 239 7.00 -18.82 -15.75
CA SER A 239 7.95 -19.92 -15.71
C SER A 239 9.36 -19.47 -15.33
N LYS A 240 10.10 -20.37 -14.68
CA LYS A 240 11.53 -20.19 -14.36
C LYS A 240 12.43 -20.14 -15.61
N TYR A 241 11.94 -20.61 -16.78
CA TYR A 241 12.75 -20.86 -17.98
C TYR A 241 12.03 -20.44 -19.28
N GLY A 242 11.15 -19.42 -19.22
CA GLY A 242 10.37 -18.98 -20.40
C GLY A 242 11.23 -18.38 -21.53
N THR A 243 10.77 -18.57 -22.76
CA THR A 243 11.33 -17.99 -23.99
C THR A 243 11.01 -16.49 -24.11
N GLY A 244 11.57 -15.70 -23.29
CA GLY A 244 11.31 -14.23 -23.17
C GLY A 244 11.99 -13.69 -21.93
N PHE A 245 12.95 -14.43 -21.43
CA PHE A 245 13.67 -14.10 -20.20
C PHE A 245 14.52 -12.84 -20.40
N VAL A 246 14.20 -11.79 -19.67
CA VAL A 246 15.07 -10.62 -19.57
C VAL A 246 16.27 -11.00 -18.69
N GLY A 247 17.48 -10.87 -19.24
CA GLY A 247 18.70 -11.22 -18.53
C GLY A 247 18.83 -10.50 -17.18
N ARG A 248 19.35 -11.18 -16.16
CA ARG A 248 19.56 -10.60 -14.82
C ARG A 248 20.36 -9.30 -14.85
N GLU A 249 21.35 -9.25 -15.73
CA GLU A 249 22.21 -8.09 -15.94
C GLU A 249 21.41 -6.88 -16.43
N ILE A 250 20.51 -7.07 -17.40
CA ILE A 250 19.61 -6.02 -17.91
C ILE A 250 18.71 -5.48 -16.79
N VAL A 251 18.12 -6.37 -15.98
CA VAL A 251 17.24 -5.97 -14.87
C VAL A 251 18.02 -5.19 -13.81
N SER A 252 19.22 -5.64 -13.46
CA SER A 252 20.09 -4.95 -12.51
C SER A 252 20.52 -3.57 -13.02
N ALA A 253 20.88 -3.49 -14.30
CA ALA A 253 21.21 -2.23 -14.96
C ALA A 253 20.02 -1.26 -14.95
N LEU A 254 18.81 -1.75 -15.27
CA LEU A 254 17.58 -0.96 -15.21
C LEU A 254 17.29 -0.41 -13.82
N LEU A 255 17.35 -1.24 -12.78
CA LEU A 255 17.11 -0.82 -11.41
C LEU A 255 18.09 0.27 -10.98
N LEU A 256 19.37 0.12 -11.35
CA LEU A 256 20.39 1.15 -11.09
C LEU A 256 20.07 2.46 -11.82
N LEU A 257 19.81 2.42 -13.10
CA LEU A 257 19.54 3.61 -13.90
C LEU A 257 18.21 4.30 -13.54
N LEU A 258 17.19 3.54 -13.11
CA LEU A 258 15.94 4.07 -12.55
C LEU A 258 16.18 4.79 -11.21
N SER A 259 17.11 4.29 -10.37
CA SER A 259 17.41 4.92 -9.08
C SER A 259 18.16 6.25 -9.24
N HIS A 260 18.92 6.42 -10.32
CA HIS A 260 19.64 7.64 -10.66
C HIS A 260 18.90 8.55 -11.66
N ASN A 261 17.65 8.21 -12.01
CA ASN A 261 16.81 9.00 -12.92
C ASN A 261 17.34 9.15 -14.37
N ILE A 262 18.29 8.30 -14.74
CA ILE A 262 18.84 8.24 -16.11
C ILE A 262 17.85 7.52 -17.05
N VAL A 263 17.14 6.52 -16.53
CA VAL A 263 15.99 5.88 -17.16
C VAL A 263 14.74 6.21 -16.35
N LYS A 264 13.64 6.47 -17.01
CA LYS A 264 12.33 6.69 -16.41
C LYS A 264 11.36 5.63 -16.89
N LEU A 265 10.53 5.11 -15.99
CA LEU A 265 9.37 4.32 -16.38
C LEU A 265 8.34 5.27 -17.01
N TYR A 266 7.97 4.99 -18.25
CA TYR A 266 6.96 5.76 -18.97
C TYR A 266 5.56 5.15 -18.85
N ASP A 267 5.47 3.82 -18.93
CA ASP A 267 4.20 3.09 -18.79
C ASP A 267 4.46 1.65 -18.32
N LEU A 268 3.47 1.08 -17.65
CA LEU A 268 3.39 -0.33 -17.33
C LEU A 268 2.10 -0.88 -17.94
N LYS A 269 2.23 -1.85 -18.81
CA LYS A 269 1.10 -2.50 -19.45
C LYS A 269 0.91 -3.90 -18.89
N ILE A 270 -0.33 -4.26 -18.70
CA ILE A 270 -0.79 -5.55 -18.20
C ILE A 270 -1.75 -6.18 -19.22
N ASN A 271 -1.84 -7.50 -19.23
CA ASN A 271 -2.75 -8.24 -20.08
C ASN A 271 -3.93 -8.77 -19.27
N LYS A 272 -5.10 -8.15 -19.40
CA LYS A 272 -6.33 -8.56 -18.72
C LYS A 272 -6.99 -9.72 -19.47
N ILE A 273 -7.29 -10.81 -18.76
CA ILE A 273 -7.97 -11.97 -19.33
C ILE A 273 -9.46 -11.64 -19.44
N LYS A 274 -10.00 -11.78 -20.66
CA LYS A 274 -11.44 -11.72 -20.94
C LYS A 274 -11.97 -13.14 -21.14
N GLY A 275 -13.27 -13.34 -20.98
CA GLY A 275 -13.90 -14.63 -21.18
C GLY A 275 -13.51 -15.28 -22.52
N ARG A 276 -13.43 -16.61 -22.57
CA ARG A 276 -13.00 -17.45 -23.72
C ARG A 276 -11.50 -17.35 -24.08
N GLY A 277 -10.63 -16.98 -23.13
CA GLY A 277 -9.16 -17.01 -23.33
C GLY A 277 -8.58 -15.85 -24.13
N SER A 278 -9.39 -14.90 -24.59
CA SER A 278 -8.88 -13.65 -25.18
C SER A 278 -8.27 -12.76 -24.09
N SER A 279 -7.22 -12.02 -24.44
CA SER A 279 -6.63 -11.04 -23.54
C SER A 279 -6.58 -9.68 -24.19
N HIS A 280 -6.67 -8.63 -23.38
CA HIS A 280 -6.57 -7.25 -23.81
C HIS A 280 -5.41 -6.58 -23.05
N GLU A 281 -4.49 -5.98 -23.81
CA GLU A 281 -3.42 -5.18 -23.26
C GLU A 281 -3.98 -3.85 -22.71
N MET A 282 -3.72 -3.54 -21.48
CA MET A 282 -4.16 -2.33 -20.81
C MET A 282 -2.97 -1.58 -20.22
N SER A 283 -2.88 -0.27 -20.50
CA SER A 283 -1.92 0.62 -19.89
C SER A 283 -2.39 1.00 -18.49
N LEU A 284 -1.57 0.77 -17.47
CA LEU A 284 -1.88 1.23 -16.12
C LEU A 284 -1.94 2.76 -16.02
N ARG A 285 -1.17 3.45 -16.84
CA ARG A 285 -1.22 4.92 -16.90
C ARG A 285 -2.56 5.45 -17.39
N ARG A 286 -3.31 4.68 -18.19
CA ARG A 286 -4.60 5.05 -18.79
C ARG A 286 -5.80 4.34 -18.15
N ALA A 287 -5.57 3.49 -17.16
CA ALA A 287 -6.64 2.80 -16.46
C ALA A 287 -7.48 3.79 -15.61
N SER A 288 -8.71 3.40 -15.26
CA SER A 288 -9.51 4.18 -14.32
C SER A 288 -8.78 4.28 -12.98
N SER A 289 -8.87 5.44 -12.32
CA SER A 289 -8.09 5.71 -11.09
C SER A 289 -8.26 4.64 -10.02
N GLY A 290 -9.49 4.18 -9.78
CA GLY A 290 -9.77 3.16 -8.75
C GLY A 290 -9.21 1.78 -9.07
N GLU A 291 -9.40 1.27 -10.30
CA GLU A 291 -8.86 -0.03 -10.72
C GLU A 291 -7.33 0.00 -10.76
N GLN A 292 -6.77 1.09 -11.26
CA GLN A 292 -5.32 1.30 -11.29
C GLN A 292 -4.72 1.28 -9.89
N CYS A 293 -5.28 2.05 -8.95
CA CYS A 293 -4.76 2.13 -7.58
C CYS A 293 -4.79 0.77 -6.90
N LEU A 294 -5.88 0.03 -7.02
CA LEU A 294 -5.99 -1.31 -6.45
C LEU A 294 -4.94 -2.28 -7.02
N LEU A 295 -4.84 -2.35 -8.35
CA LEU A 295 -3.88 -3.21 -9.02
C LEU A 295 -2.44 -2.85 -8.64
N VAL A 296 -2.11 -1.57 -8.63
CA VAL A 296 -0.74 -1.12 -8.30
C VAL A 296 -0.43 -1.34 -6.83
N MET A 297 -1.38 -1.19 -5.90
CA MET A 297 -1.19 -1.57 -4.50
C MET A 297 -0.88 -3.05 -4.35
N ILE A 298 -1.70 -3.91 -4.96
CA ILE A 298 -1.52 -5.37 -4.86
C ILE A 298 -0.20 -5.80 -5.51
N LEU A 299 0.10 -5.33 -6.71
CA LEU A 299 1.34 -5.64 -7.42
C LEU A 299 2.56 -5.06 -6.68
N GLY A 300 2.41 -3.89 -6.06
CA GLY A 300 3.45 -3.30 -5.22
C GLY A 300 3.75 -4.13 -3.97
N ILE A 301 2.73 -4.59 -3.26
CA ILE A 301 2.91 -5.53 -2.14
C ILE A 301 3.53 -6.82 -2.65
N ALA A 302 3.01 -7.40 -3.74
CA ALA A 302 3.49 -8.64 -4.33
C ALA A 302 4.98 -8.59 -4.72
N GLY A 303 5.44 -7.45 -5.21
CA GLY A 303 6.85 -7.23 -5.56
C GLY A 303 7.80 -7.18 -4.37
N HIS A 304 7.28 -7.00 -3.16
CA HIS A 304 8.12 -6.82 -1.97
C HIS A 304 7.88 -7.84 -0.87
N ILE A 305 6.71 -8.50 -0.83
CA ILE A 305 6.31 -9.40 0.25
C ILE A 305 7.16 -10.67 0.31
N GLN A 306 7.48 -11.07 1.52
CA GLN A 306 8.08 -12.37 1.86
C GLN A 306 7.47 -12.87 3.17
N ALA A 307 7.78 -14.10 3.56
CA ALA A 307 7.35 -14.62 4.86
C ALA A 307 7.82 -13.69 5.99
N ASN A 308 7.04 -13.59 7.06
CA ASN A 308 7.34 -12.76 8.22
C ASN A 308 7.43 -11.25 7.88
N SER A 309 6.58 -10.76 6.95
CA SER A 309 6.48 -9.33 6.59
C SER A 309 5.47 -8.60 7.44
N LEU A 310 5.75 -7.32 7.73
CA LEU A 310 4.80 -6.35 8.28
C LEU A 310 4.33 -5.42 7.16
N ILE A 311 3.04 -5.48 6.83
CA ILE A 311 2.45 -4.68 5.75
C ILE A 311 1.52 -3.64 6.37
N LEU A 312 1.80 -2.37 6.10
CA LEU A 312 1.08 -1.22 6.64
C LEU A 312 0.42 -0.47 5.50
N ILE A 313 -0.91 -0.41 5.50
CA ILE A 313 -1.70 0.21 4.41
C ILE A 313 -2.47 1.39 4.99
N ASP A 314 -2.26 2.59 4.43
CA ASP A 314 -2.89 3.82 4.89
C ASP A 314 -3.93 4.31 3.89
N GLU A 315 -5.17 4.42 4.35
CA GLU A 315 -6.34 4.96 3.65
C GLU A 315 -6.50 4.42 2.20
N PRO A 316 -6.60 3.10 2.01
CA PRO A 316 -6.74 2.53 0.67
C PRO A 316 -8.01 2.98 -0.06
N GLU A 317 -9.04 3.42 0.67
CA GLU A 317 -10.32 3.87 0.13
C GLU A 317 -10.27 5.15 -0.68
N ILE A 318 -9.29 6.04 -0.48
CA ILE A 318 -9.26 7.38 -1.10
C ILE A 318 -9.41 7.32 -2.62
N SER A 319 -8.82 6.32 -3.24
CA SER A 319 -8.85 6.16 -4.70
C SER A 319 -9.73 5.01 -5.17
N LEU A 320 -10.44 4.30 -4.26
CA LEU A 320 -11.22 3.13 -4.62
C LEU A 320 -12.71 3.46 -4.78
N HIS A 321 -13.31 2.96 -5.87
CA HIS A 321 -14.77 2.96 -6.01
C HIS A 321 -15.41 2.08 -4.90
N PRO A 322 -16.59 2.43 -4.36
CA PRO A 322 -17.26 1.70 -3.30
C PRO A 322 -17.36 0.17 -3.50
N SER A 323 -17.60 -0.28 -4.73
CA SER A 323 -17.62 -1.71 -5.06
C SER A 323 -16.26 -2.42 -4.86
N TRP A 324 -15.16 -1.70 -4.98
CA TRP A 324 -13.81 -2.22 -4.70
C TRP A 324 -13.47 -2.16 -3.22
N GLN A 325 -13.94 -1.12 -2.51
CA GLN A 325 -13.77 -1.02 -1.06
C GLN A 325 -14.37 -2.23 -0.34
N SER A 326 -15.59 -2.63 -0.72
CA SER A 326 -16.27 -3.79 -0.11
C SER A 326 -15.59 -5.15 -0.38
N ARG A 327 -14.77 -5.26 -1.43
CA ARG A 327 -14.03 -6.47 -1.80
C ARG A 327 -12.55 -6.42 -1.45
N PHE A 328 -12.08 -5.29 -0.95
CA PHE A 328 -10.66 -5.03 -0.73
C PHE A 328 -10.02 -6.06 0.21
N MET A 329 -10.64 -6.30 1.37
CA MET A 329 -10.09 -7.23 2.35
C MET A 329 -10.09 -8.68 1.85
N ASP A 330 -11.17 -9.14 1.22
CA ASP A 330 -11.22 -10.48 0.63
C ASP A 330 -10.09 -10.64 -0.40
N LEU A 331 -9.90 -9.63 -1.25
CA LEU A 331 -8.87 -9.66 -2.28
C LEU A 331 -7.45 -9.69 -1.69
N ILE A 332 -7.15 -8.89 -0.67
CA ILE A 332 -5.85 -8.90 0.02
C ILE A 332 -5.62 -10.26 0.69
N ILE A 333 -6.59 -10.77 1.42
CA ILE A 333 -6.48 -12.03 2.16
C ILE A 333 -6.24 -13.19 1.18
N ASP A 334 -7.03 -13.27 0.10
CA ASP A 334 -6.92 -14.37 -0.87
C ASP A 334 -5.65 -14.28 -1.72
N THR A 335 -5.22 -13.05 -2.06
CA THR A 335 -4.02 -12.82 -2.85
C THR A 335 -2.76 -13.26 -2.09
N PHE A 336 -2.68 -12.97 -0.80
CA PHE A 336 -1.46 -13.20 -0.02
C PHE A 336 -1.52 -14.43 0.90
N LYS A 337 -2.50 -15.32 0.73
CA LYS A 337 -2.69 -16.52 1.57
C LYS A 337 -1.53 -17.51 1.55
N LYS A 338 -0.70 -17.51 0.50
CA LYS A 338 0.48 -18.39 0.39
C LYS A 338 1.71 -17.88 1.13
N TYR A 339 1.72 -16.60 1.50
CA TYR A 339 2.72 -16.07 2.41
C TYR A 339 2.27 -16.38 3.84
N TYR A 340 3.21 -16.59 4.73
CA TYR A 340 2.93 -16.99 6.11
C TYR A 340 3.60 -16.04 7.11
N ASP A 341 3.06 -16.00 8.31
CA ASP A 341 3.51 -15.15 9.41
C ASP A 341 3.52 -13.65 9.08
N CYS A 342 2.73 -13.20 8.10
CA CYS A 342 2.61 -11.79 7.76
C CYS A 342 1.56 -11.12 8.64
N HIS A 343 1.80 -9.83 8.98
CA HIS A 343 0.82 -9.01 9.65
C HIS A 343 0.46 -7.81 8.77
N PHE A 344 -0.80 -7.74 8.36
CA PHE A 344 -1.37 -6.62 7.59
C PHE A 344 -2.09 -5.70 8.57
N ILE A 345 -1.69 -4.42 8.62
CA ILE A 345 -2.36 -3.39 9.43
C ILE A 345 -2.87 -2.31 8.49
N ILE A 346 -4.18 -2.13 8.45
CA ILE A 346 -4.87 -1.26 7.50
C ILE A 346 -5.56 -0.14 8.27
N ALA A 347 -5.14 1.10 8.09
CA ALA A 347 -5.84 2.27 8.60
C ALA A 347 -6.89 2.72 7.58
N THR A 348 -8.14 2.85 7.99
CA THR A 348 -9.25 3.22 7.09
C THR A 348 -10.31 4.03 7.81
N HIS A 349 -11.07 4.78 7.01
CA HIS A 349 -12.32 5.44 7.41
C HIS A 349 -13.54 4.82 6.73
N SER A 350 -13.36 3.76 5.91
CA SER A 350 -14.44 3.15 5.15
C SER A 350 -15.11 2.00 5.91
N PRO A 351 -16.41 2.12 6.26
CA PRO A 351 -17.16 0.99 6.80
C PRO A 351 -17.28 -0.17 5.81
N GLN A 352 -17.18 0.10 4.51
CA GLN A 352 -17.26 -0.94 3.49
C GLN A 352 -16.04 -1.87 3.51
N ILE A 353 -14.86 -1.39 3.87
CA ILE A 353 -13.66 -2.22 4.03
C ILE A 353 -13.85 -3.22 5.18
N VAL A 354 -14.55 -2.82 6.25
CA VAL A 354 -14.80 -3.66 7.42
C VAL A 354 -15.92 -4.69 7.19
N SER A 355 -16.89 -4.36 6.34
CA SER A 355 -18.18 -5.07 6.23
C SER A 355 -18.09 -6.57 5.91
N ARG A 356 -17.01 -7.01 5.26
CA ARG A 356 -16.81 -8.40 4.82
C ARG A 356 -15.72 -9.15 5.57
N LEU A 357 -15.16 -8.54 6.61
CA LEU A 357 -14.17 -9.22 7.44
C LEU A 357 -14.84 -10.35 8.25
N SER A 358 -14.54 -11.60 7.94
CA SER A 358 -15.16 -12.77 8.58
C SER A 358 -14.20 -13.80 9.13
N ARG A 359 -12.90 -13.69 8.80
CA ARG A 359 -11.91 -14.75 9.10
C ARG A 359 -11.39 -14.63 10.54
N GLN A 360 -10.99 -15.77 11.11
CA GLN A 360 -10.60 -15.89 12.53
C GLN A 360 -9.41 -14.99 12.90
N ASN A 361 -8.49 -14.73 11.97
CA ASN A 361 -7.29 -13.93 12.20
C ASN A 361 -7.45 -12.45 11.79
N CYS A 362 -8.68 -11.98 11.71
CA CYS A 362 -9.04 -10.60 11.42
C CYS A 362 -9.49 -9.87 12.69
N PHE A 363 -8.88 -8.72 12.94
CA PHE A 363 -9.12 -7.89 14.11
C PHE A 363 -9.54 -6.48 13.70
N ILE A 364 -10.29 -5.82 14.55
CA ILE A 364 -10.66 -4.42 14.41
C ILE A 364 -10.23 -3.70 15.67
N THR A 365 -9.36 -2.72 15.54
CA THR A 365 -8.94 -1.84 16.63
C THR A 365 -9.60 -0.49 16.48
N THR A 366 -10.36 -0.05 17.48
CA THR A 366 -10.88 1.31 17.57
C THR A 366 -9.94 2.16 18.41
N MET A 367 -9.34 3.19 17.80
CA MET A 367 -8.36 4.04 18.48
C MET A 367 -8.99 5.05 19.42
N ASP A 368 -10.30 5.27 19.34
CA ASP A 368 -11.02 6.22 20.20
C ASP A 368 -11.09 5.72 21.64
N ASP A 369 -11.36 4.45 21.85
CA ASP A 369 -11.48 3.79 23.15
C ASP A 369 -10.44 2.69 23.41
N ASN A 370 -9.49 2.49 22.49
CA ASN A 370 -8.46 1.45 22.52
C ASN A 370 -9.01 0.03 22.63
N SER A 371 -10.15 -0.24 22.03
CA SER A 371 -10.75 -1.57 22.05
C SER A 371 -10.29 -2.42 20.89
N LEU A 372 -10.18 -3.74 21.12
CA LEU A 372 -9.86 -4.75 20.11
C LEU A 372 -11.01 -5.72 19.98
N HIS A 373 -11.60 -5.76 18.79
CA HIS A 373 -12.72 -6.63 18.46
C HIS A 373 -12.29 -7.73 17.49
N LYS A 374 -12.95 -8.86 17.52
CA LYS A 374 -12.87 -9.85 16.45
C LYS A 374 -13.71 -9.38 15.28
N ALA A 375 -13.16 -9.43 14.08
CA ALA A 375 -13.89 -9.01 12.87
C ALA A 375 -15.17 -9.86 12.63
N SER A 376 -15.17 -11.11 13.07
CA SER A 376 -16.34 -12.01 13.01
C SER A 376 -17.60 -11.43 13.68
N ASP A 377 -17.45 -10.59 14.69
CA ASP A 377 -18.57 -10.02 15.46
C ASP A 377 -19.35 -8.98 14.62
N PHE A 378 -18.72 -8.45 13.59
CA PHE A 378 -19.26 -7.44 12.69
C PHE A 378 -19.57 -7.95 11.28
N HIS A 379 -19.31 -9.23 11.03
CA HIS A 379 -19.56 -9.83 9.73
C HIS A 379 -21.07 -9.88 9.40
N HIS A 380 -21.41 -9.56 8.16
CA HIS A 380 -22.81 -9.47 7.67
C HIS A 380 -23.71 -8.48 8.42
N ARG A 381 -23.13 -7.53 9.17
CA ARG A 381 -23.90 -6.44 9.77
C ARG A 381 -24.11 -5.32 8.74
N SER A 382 -25.24 -4.61 8.86
CA SER A 382 -25.54 -3.47 7.99
C SER A 382 -24.50 -2.35 8.12
N ALA A 383 -24.40 -1.52 7.11
CA ALA A 383 -23.54 -0.33 7.16
C ALA A 383 -23.92 0.58 8.34
N ASP A 384 -25.21 0.76 8.59
CA ASP A 384 -25.74 1.53 9.71
C ASP A 384 -25.30 1.00 11.07
N TYR A 385 -25.30 -0.32 11.23
CA TYR A 385 -24.75 -0.97 12.43
C TYR A 385 -23.26 -0.62 12.61
N GLN A 386 -22.47 -0.75 11.54
CA GLN A 386 -21.03 -0.50 11.60
C GLN A 386 -20.72 0.97 11.84
N LEU A 387 -21.41 1.89 11.15
CA LEU A 387 -21.28 3.33 11.36
C LEU A 387 -21.56 3.70 12.82
N THR A 388 -22.59 3.09 13.41
CA THR A 388 -22.96 3.37 14.81
C THR A 388 -21.97 2.78 15.81
N GLU A 389 -21.59 1.49 15.64
CA GLU A 389 -20.86 0.74 16.66
C GLU A 389 -19.34 0.83 16.57
N LEU A 390 -18.83 1.02 15.34
CA LEU A 390 -17.38 1.07 15.09
C LEU A 390 -16.86 2.49 14.81
N PHE A 391 -17.71 3.31 14.18
CA PHE A 391 -17.28 4.65 13.76
C PHE A 391 -17.83 5.76 14.65
N ASP A 392 -18.72 5.42 15.59
CA ASP A 392 -19.40 6.37 16.49
C ASP A 392 -20.04 7.57 15.74
N SER A 393 -20.46 7.28 14.49
CA SER A 393 -21.03 8.26 13.53
C SER A 393 -22.25 7.65 12.85
N PRO A 394 -23.39 7.61 13.53
CA PRO A 394 -24.58 6.89 13.04
C PRO A 394 -25.18 7.44 11.73
N GLY A 395 -24.90 8.70 11.38
CA GLY A 395 -25.56 9.39 10.27
C GLY A 395 -27.01 9.73 10.56
N ILE A 396 -27.66 10.48 9.65
CA ILE A 396 -29.05 10.90 9.77
C ILE A 396 -30.00 9.73 9.46
N MET A 397 -31.07 9.59 10.23
CA MET A 397 -32.11 8.57 10.05
C MET A 397 -31.58 7.13 10.04
N ASN A 398 -30.58 6.85 10.86
CA ASN A 398 -29.97 5.54 10.94
C ASN A 398 -30.98 4.45 11.30
N GLU A 399 -31.22 3.52 10.37
CA GLU A 399 -32.23 2.47 10.51
C GLU A 399 -31.94 1.50 11.67
N TYR A 400 -30.67 1.23 11.92
CA TYR A 400 -30.26 0.38 13.05
C TYR A 400 -30.64 1.01 14.39
N VAL A 401 -30.40 2.32 14.56
CA VAL A 401 -30.78 3.07 15.78
C VAL A 401 -32.30 3.06 15.96
N SER A 402 -33.05 3.37 14.89
CA SER A 402 -34.51 3.32 14.89
C SER A 402 -35.01 1.95 15.33
N ARG A 403 -34.45 0.87 14.78
CA ARG A 403 -34.87 -0.51 15.10
C ARG A 403 -34.63 -0.87 16.54
N ILE A 404 -33.46 -0.53 17.13
CA ILE A 404 -33.20 -0.79 18.56
C ILE A 404 -34.18 -0.01 19.43
N ALA A 405 -34.38 1.27 19.13
CA ALA A 405 -35.29 2.12 19.89
C ALA A 405 -36.71 1.63 19.85
N PHE A 406 -37.27 1.28 18.67
CA PHE A 406 -38.61 0.70 18.55
C PHE A 406 -38.74 -0.64 19.25
N THR A 407 -37.73 -1.52 19.11
CA THR A 407 -37.78 -2.84 19.78
C THR A 407 -37.81 -2.69 21.30
N LEU A 408 -36.99 -1.81 21.85
CA LEU A 408 -36.95 -1.53 23.29
C LEU A 408 -38.24 -0.88 23.76
N LEU A 409 -38.76 0.10 23.03
CA LEU A 409 -40.02 0.78 23.34
C LEU A 409 -41.19 -0.20 23.40
N THR A 410 -41.30 -1.06 22.39
CA THR A 410 -42.40 -2.06 22.29
C THR A 410 -42.28 -3.10 23.37
N LYS A 411 -41.08 -3.60 23.66
CA LYS A 411 -40.84 -4.60 24.71
C LYS A 411 -41.24 -4.06 26.09
N VAL A 412 -40.72 -2.88 26.45
CA VAL A 412 -40.95 -2.27 27.77
C VAL A 412 -42.44 -1.92 27.96
N LYS A 413 -43.10 -1.38 26.92
CA LYS A 413 -44.54 -1.13 26.96
C LYS A 413 -45.39 -2.40 27.14
N SER A 414 -45.04 -3.50 26.48
CA SER A 414 -45.78 -4.76 26.57
C SER A 414 -45.55 -5.48 27.90
N GLN A 415 -44.33 -5.50 28.38
CA GLN A 415 -43.95 -6.22 29.61
C GLN A 415 -44.13 -5.37 30.88
N LYS A 416 -44.29 -4.05 30.75
CA LYS A 416 -44.36 -3.08 31.87
C LYS A 416 -43.22 -3.26 32.88
N ASN A 417 -42.05 -3.68 32.43
CA ASN A 417 -40.88 -3.96 33.22
C ASN A 417 -39.61 -3.63 32.43
N VAL A 418 -38.51 -3.25 33.13
CA VAL A 418 -37.20 -2.93 32.54
C VAL A 418 -36.17 -3.91 33.07
N GLU A 419 -35.75 -4.84 32.25
CA GLU A 419 -34.72 -5.83 32.56
C GLU A 419 -33.29 -5.23 32.49
N ALA A 420 -32.28 -5.95 33.03
CA ALA A 420 -30.87 -5.52 32.96
C ALA A 420 -30.36 -5.32 31.51
N ILE A 421 -30.82 -6.16 30.58
CA ILE A 421 -30.52 -6.05 29.13
C ILE A 421 -31.11 -4.77 28.56
N ASP A 422 -32.30 -4.38 28.99
CA ASP A 422 -33.00 -3.18 28.54
C ASP A 422 -32.28 -1.92 29.03
N LYS A 423 -31.76 -1.92 30.28
CA LYS A 423 -30.94 -0.85 30.81
C LYS A 423 -29.63 -0.67 30.01
N ASN A 424 -29.03 -1.79 29.57
CA ASN A 424 -27.83 -1.72 28.69
C ASN A 424 -28.16 -1.11 27.33
N ASN A 425 -29.27 -1.54 26.71
CA ASN A 425 -29.73 -0.97 25.44
C ASN A 425 -30.08 0.52 25.56
N LEU A 426 -30.72 0.90 26.66
CA LEU A 426 -31.01 2.32 26.95
C LEU A 426 -29.73 3.15 27.07
N SER A 427 -28.77 2.69 27.85
CA SER A 427 -27.47 3.35 27.99
C SER A 427 -26.75 3.51 26.65
N ARG A 428 -26.85 2.46 25.80
CA ARG A 428 -26.30 2.49 24.43
C ARG A 428 -26.99 3.54 23.56
N LEU A 429 -28.33 3.59 23.58
CA LEU A 429 -29.10 4.60 22.84
C LEU A 429 -28.79 6.03 23.31
N MET A 430 -28.61 6.24 24.62
CA MET A 430 -28.22 7.53 25.17
C MET A 430 -26.84 7.98 24.72
N ARG A 431 -25.86 7.06 24.63
CA ARG A 431 -24.54 7.34 24.07
C ARG A 431 -24.64 7.70 22.58
N ILE A 432 -25.40 6.92 21.79
CA ILE A 432 -25.60 7.16 20.36
C ILE A 432 -26.25 8.54 20.14
N LYS A 433 -27.23 8.92 20.96
CA LYS A 433 -27.95 10.21 20.89
C LYS A 433 -26.99 11.40 20.90
N GLN A 434 -25.88 11.33 21.63
CA GLN A 434 -24.89 12.41 21.70
C GLN A 434 -24.17 12.68 20.37
N ASN A 435 -24.18 11.72 19.46
CA ASN A 435 -23.52 11.78 18.16
C ASN A 435 -24.51 11.93 16.98
N LEU A 436 -25.84 12.07 17.27
CA LEU A 436 -26.85 12.38 16.26
C LEU A 436 -26.89 13.87 15.98
N GLU A 437 -27.24 14.23 14.73
CA GLU A 437 -27.47 15.61 14.35
C GLU A 437 -28.75 16.15 15.01
N ALA A 438 -28.80 17.45 15.30
CA ALA A 438 -29.86 18.04 16.12
C ALA A 438 -31.30 17.88 15.54
N ASP A 439 -31.39 17.69 14.24
CA ASP A 439 -32.65 17.50 13.49
C ASP A 439 -32.97 16.03 13.17
N ASP A 440 -32.16 15.07 13.68
CA ASP A 440 -32.42 13.64 13.43
C ASP A 440 -33.70 13.17 14.16
N PRO A 441 -34.67 12.58 13.44
CA PRO A 441 -35.89 12.03 14.04
C PRO A 441 -35.65 10.96 15.11
N ASN A 442 -34.50 10.27 15.08
CA ASN A 442 -34.13 9.28 16.09
C ASN A 442 -33.93 9.93 17.47
N ILE A 443 -33.63 11.21 17.57
CA ILE A 443 -33.53 11.90 18.88
C ILE A 443 -34.87 11.83 19.60
N THR A 444 -35.95 12.25 18.95
CA THR A 444 -37.31 12.22 19.51
C THR A 444 -37.76 10.79 19.88
N LEU A 445 -37.39 9.82 19.03
CA LEU A 445 -37.67 8.44 19.29
C LEU A 445 -36.93 7.91 20.54
N ILE A 446 -35.64 8.24 20.69
CA ILE A 446 -34.83 7.86 21.86
C ILE A 446 -35.39 8.53 23.14
N ASP A 447 -35.79 9.81 23.06
CA ASP A 447 -36.39 10.50 24.20
C ASP A 447 -37.68 9.80 24.65
N SER A 448 -38.53 9.38 23.72
CA SER A 448 -39.73 8.57 24.04
C SER A 448 -39.39 7.24 24.71
N VAL A 449 -38.30 6.58 24.29
CA VAL A 449 -37.78 5.35 24.94
C VAL A 449 -37.34 5.63 26.36
N VAL A 450 -36.59 6.74 26.59
CA VAL A 450 -36.11 7.13 27.92
C VAL A 450 -37.30 7.38 28.87
N GLU A 451 -38.28 8.14 28.41
CA GLU A 451 -39.48 8.41 29.21
C GLU A 451 -40.23 7.13 29.62
N VAL A 452 -40.44 6.23 28.67
CA VAL A 452 -41.13 4.94 28.93
C VAL A 452 -40.30 4.05 29.87
N CYS A 453 -38.99 3.97 29.68
CA CYS A 453 -38.12 3.19 30.56
C CYS A 453 -38.07 3.77 31.99
N ASN A 454 -38.05 5.09 32.12
CA ASN A 454 -38.13 5.73 33.45
C ASN A 454 -39.46 5.51 34.13
N HIS A 455 -40.58 5.58 33.39
CA HIS A 455 -41.91 5.34 33.95
C HIS A 455 -42.07 3.92 34.53
N TYR A 456 -41.62 2.90 33.79
CA TYR A 456 -41.71 1.51 34.25
C TYR A 456 -40.54 1.02 35.10
N GLY A 457 -39.40 1.74 35.10
CA GLY A 457 -38.25 1.45 35.96
C GLY A 457 -38.32 2.04 37.35
N ALA A 458 -39.15 3.10 37.56
CA ALA A 458 -39.34 3.76 38.86
C ALA A 458 -40.32 2.98 39.78
N HIS A 459 -40.99 1.95 39.28
CA HIS A 459 -41.95 1.15 40.03
C HIS A 459 -41.32 -0.17 40.54
N GLN A 460 -40.01 -0.30 40.53
CA GLN A 460 -39.22 -1.34 41.16
C GLN A 460 -38.45 -0.74 42.34
#